data_1609b6e7a4046882d1cd9a195a56a2b0
#
_entry.id   1609b6e7a4046882d1cd9a195a56a2b0
#
_cell.length_a   1.000
_cell.length_b   1.000
_cell.length_c   1.000
_cell.angle_alpha   90.00
_cell.angle_beta   90.00
_cell.angle_gamma   90.00
#
_symmetry.space_group_name_H-M   'P 1'
#
loop_
_entity.id
_entity.type
_entity.pdbx_description
1 polymer ?
#
loop_
_entity_poly.entity_id
_entity_poly.type
_entity_poly.pdbx_seq_one_letter_code
_entity_poly.pdbx_strand_id
1 'polypeptide(L)'
;MNEIDFNAERGYFRVLLLPSIIVPIITIAIATSLALAPKTAFAVDLNRTVYCSRTGTKYHYVIDCSGMKNPISMSLGEARSEGRTPCSNCVHDTSENPDVPPTPSYHFSDVNPSTPHAEDILWLYQIGISTGWDEGNGVYSFRGMDSVKRQDMAAFLYRLAGSPDFSITSNNASCFFSDVDESTPHYKEIIWLASSGISSGWTEADGSRTFRGMDSVKRQDMAAFLNRLSVYLGHPYYGEGVNPFIDVVADTPHRHEVLWLSQYEITQGWIEADGTRTFRGMDSVKRQDMAAFMHRMSLRELL
;
A
#
# COMPACT_ATOMS: atom_id res chain seq x y z
N MET A 1 35.11 -47.03 31.71
CA MET A 1 35.19 -48.34 31.06
C MET A 1 33.77 -48.69 30.63
N ASN A 2 33.47 -48.51 29.37
CA ASN A 2 32.65 -49.32 28.48
C ASN A 2 32.50 -48.54 27.16
N GLU A 3 33.31 -49.02 26.22
CA GLU A 3 33.21 -48.70 24.81
C GLU A 3 31.90 -49.26 24.28
N ILE A 4 31.21 -48.49 23.41
CA ILE A 4 30.14 -48.99 22.55
C ILE A 4 30.61 -48.83 21.11
N ASP A 5 30.87 -50.01 20.50
CA ASP A 5 31.22 -50.21 19.11
C ASP A 5 30.07 -49.85 18.18
N PHE A 6 30.35 -49.02 17.14
CA PHE A 6 29.46 -48.80 16.01
C PHE A 6 29.91 -49.64 14.83
N ASN A 7 29.20 -50.73 14.56
CA ASN A 7 29.38 -51.54 13.37
C ASN A 7 28.46 -51.01 12.25
N ALA A 8 29.07 -50.59 11.16
CA ALA A 8 28.41 -50.11 9.95
C ALA A 8 28.06 -51.28 9.04
N GLU A 9 26.80 -51.55 8.82
CA GLU A 9 26.35 -52.44 7.72
C GLU A 9 26.12 -51.65 6.44
N ARG A 10 26.90 -51.98 5.40
CA ARG A 10 26.74 -51.47 4.04
C ARG A 10 25.73 -52.30 3.28
N GLY A 11 24.55 -51.73 3.02
CA GLY A 11 23.59 -52.27 2.07
C GLY A 11 23.90 -51.83 0.62
N TYR A 12 24.35 -52.75 -0.21
CA TYR A 12 24.50 -52.52 -1.65
C TYR A 12 23.15 -52.68 -2.35
N PHE A 13 22.61 -51.58 -2.92
CA PHE A 13 21.52 -51.63 -3.85
C PHE A 13 22.10 -51.90 -5.26
N ARG A 14 21.76 -53.09 -5.83
CA ARG A 14 22.00 -53.38 -7.23
C ARG A 14 20.97 -52.66 -8.10
N VAL A 15 21.44 -51.72 -8.91
CA VAL A 15 20.62 -51.11 -9.98
C VAL A 15 20.61 -52.07 -11.17
N LEU A 16 19.44 -52.63 -11.52
CA LEU A 16 19.17 -53.38 -12.74
C LEU A 16 18.97 -52.34 -13.87
N LEU A 17 19.88 -52.36 -14.82
CA LEU A 17 19.78 -51.60 -16.07
C LEU A 17 18.79 -52.34 -17.00
N LEU A 18 17.64 -51.72 -17.28
CA LEU A 18 16.75 -52.07 -18.35
C LEU A 18 17.15 -51.35 -19.65
N PRO A 19 17.01 -51.98 -20.81
CA PRO A 19 17.51 -51.42 -22.07
C PRO A 19 16.70 -50.19 -22.54
N SER A 20 17.44 -49.22 -23.02
CA SER A 20 16.97 -47.92 -23.54
C SER A 20 16.03 -48.09 -24.72
N ILE A 21 14.77 -47.71 -24.58
CA ILE A 21 13.87 -47.44 -25.69
C ILE A 21 14.12 -45.98 -26.13
N ILE A 22 14.75 -45.81 -27.27
CA ILE A 22 14.92 -44.49 -27.90
C ILE A 22 13.57 -44.09 -28.49
N VAL A 23 12.89 -43.16 -27.80
CA VAL A 23 11.72 -42.44 -28.36
C VAL A 23 12.27 -41.14 -28.97
N PRO A 24 12.04 -40.87 -30.27
CA PRO A 24 12.44 -39.63 -30.86
C PRO A 24 11.59 -38.49 -30.26
N ILE A 25 12.24 -37.59 -29.52
CA ILE A 25 11.63 -36.35 -29.06
C ILE A 25 11.51 -35.43 -30.27
N ILE A 26 10.30 -35.34 -30.81
CA ILE A 26 9.95 -34.29 -31.78
C ILE A 26 9.85 -32.99 -30.94
N THR A 27 10.91 -32.19 -31.00
CA THR A 27 10.91 -30.82 -30.47
C THR A 27 10.01 -29.98 -31.34
N ILE A 28 8.73 -29.85 -30.97
CA ILE A 28 7.87 -28.78 -31.48
C ILE A 28 8.33 -27.50 -30.79
N ALA A 29 9.12 -26.70 -31.49
CA ALA A 29 9.43 -25.34 -31.11
C ALA A 29 8.13 -24.52 -31.20
N ILE A 30 7.37 -24.42 -30.10
CA ILE A 30 6.32 -23.42 -29.97
C ILE A 30 7.04 -22.08 -29.79
N ALA A 31 7.20 -21.37 -30.92
CA ALA A 31 7.55 -19.96 -30.88
C ALA A 31 6.37 -19.22 -30.23
N THR A 32 6.36 -19.10 -28.91
CA THR A 32 5.51 -18.13 -28.24
C THR A 32 6.06 -16.75 -28.56
N SER A 33 5.58 -16.18 -29.67
CA SER A 33 5.65 -14.75 -29.88
C SER A 33 4.89 -14.11 -28.71
N LEU A 34 5.63 -13.59 -27.72
CA LEU A 34 5.09 -12.68 -26.73
C LEU A 34 4.68 -11.43 -27.51
N ALA A 35 3.47 -11.46 -28.09
CA ALA A 35 2.86 -10.23 -28.54
C ALA A 35 2.71 -9.38 -27.27
N LEU A 36 3.48 -8.27 -27.16
CA LEU A 36 3.12 -7.20 -26.27
C LEU A 36 1.68 -6.85 -26.59
N ALA A 37 0.75 -7.26 -25.74
CA ALA A 37 -0.61 -6.78 -25.82
C ALA A 37 -0.54 -5.25 -25.76
N PRO A 38 -1.18 -4.52 -26.68
CA PRO A 38 -1.24 -3.07 -26.58
C PRO A 38 -1.83 -2.78 -25.19
N LYS A 39 -1.21 -1.84 -24.45
CA LYS A 39 -1.78 -1.33 -23.21
C LYS A 39 -3.23 -0.99 -23.50
N THR A 40 -4.15 -1.81 -23.03
CA THR A 40 -5.58 -1.62 -23.23
C THR A 40 -5.91 -0.24 -22.66
N ALA A 41 -6.43 0.64 -23.52
CA ALA A 41 -7.11 1.85 -23.08
C ALA A 41 -8.00 1.45 -21.91
N PHE A 42 -7.90 2.13 -20.77
CA PHE A 42 -8.72 1.86 -19.60
C PHE A 42 -10.18 1.94 -20.04
N ALA A 43 -10.82 0.80 -20.20
CA ALA A 43 -12.26 0.77 -20.40
C ALA A 43 -12.90 1.45 -19.19
N VAL A 44 -13.84 2.36 -19.45
CA VAL A 44 -14.62 2.99 -18.37
C VAL A 44 -15.19 1.85 -17.51
N ASP A 45 -14.83 1.83 -16.24
CA ASP A 45 -15.37 0.82 -15.33
C ASP A 45 -16.85 1.08 -15.08
N LEU A 46 -17.68 0.44 -15.86
CA LEU A 46 -19.14 0.55 -15.77
C LEU A 46 -19.70 -0.06 -14.48
N ASN A 47 -18.90 -0.87 -13.77
CA ASN A 47 -19.28 -1.44 -12.46
C ASN A 47 -18.96 -0.50 -11.30
N ARG A 48 -18.24 0.60 -11.54
CA ARG A 48 -17.93 1.60 -10.52
C ARG A 48 -19.21 2.07 -9.83
N THR A 49 -19.20 2.08 -8.49
CA THR A 49 -20.32 2.61 -7.70
C THR A 49 -20.39 4.13 -7.83
N VAL A 50 -21.60 4.60 -8.12
CA VAL A 50 -21.94 6.03 -8.16
C VAL A 50 -23.15 6.30 -7.27
N TYR A 51 -23.30 7.54 -6.86
CA TYR A 51 -24.38 8.00 -5.98
C TYR A 51 -25.33 8.91 -6.73
N CYS A 52 -26.62 8.72 -6.52
CA CYS A 52 -27.67 9.50 -7.18
C CYS A 52 -28.74 9.89 -6.17
N SER A 53 -29.39 11.03 -6.37
CA SER A 53 -30.66 11.27 -5.71
C SER A 53 -31.79 10.51 -6.44
N ARG A 54 -32.85 10.12 -5.72
CA ARG A 54 -33.97 9.33 -6.32
C ARG A 54 -34.63 10.01 -7.51
N THR A 55 -34.71 11.33 -7.48
CA THR A 55 -35.39 12.16 -8.50
C THR A 55 -34.40 12.97 -9.35
N GLY A 56 -33.09 12.87 -9.07
CA GLY A 56 -32.09 13.66 -9.77
C GLY A 56 -31.69 13.04 -11.09
N THR A 57 -31.24 13.89 -11.99
CA THR A 57 -30.77 13.51 -13.34
C THR A 57 -29.26 13.36 -13.42
N LYS A 58 -28.56 13.47 -12.27
CA LYS A 58 -27.11 13.40 -12.24
C LYS A 58 -26.63 12.21 -11.37
N TYR A 59 -25.47 11.64 -11.76
CA TYR A 59 -24.71 10.72 -10.92
C TYR A 59 -23.49 11.43 -10.35
N HIS A 60 -23.04 10.97 -9.18
CA HIS A 60 -21.95 11.56 -8.39
C HIS A 60 -20.94 10.50 -7.98
N TYR A 61 -19.66 10.86 -7.93
CA TYR A 61 -18.61 9.98 -7.39
C TYR A 61 -18.44 10.12 -5.87
N VAL A 62 -19.03 11.15 -5.28
CA VAL A 62 -18.96 11.45 -3.84
C VAL A 62 -20.38 11.48 -3.27
N ILE A 63 -20.58 10.73 -2.17
CA ILE A 63 -21.91 10.47 -1.59
C ILE A 63 -22.61 11.72 -1.05
N ASP A 64 -21.85 12.67 -0.54
CA ASP A 64 -22.32 13.93 0.04
C ASP A 64 -22.23 15.13 -0.92
N CYS A 65 -21.82 14.89 -2.16
CA CYS A 65 -21.76 15.94 -3.16
C CYS A 65 -23.12 16.64 -3.34
N SER A 66 -23.09 17.96 -3.38
CA SER A 66 -24.29 18.79 -3.61
C SER A 66 -25.40 18.64 -2.55
N GLY A 67 -25.06 18.17 -1.34
CA GLY A 67 -26.01 18.07 -0.24
C GLY A 67 -27.16 17.08 -0.49
N MET A 68 -26.91 16.00 -1.23
CA MET A 68 -27.92 14.95 -1.50
C MET A 68 -28.48 14.38 -0.21
N LYS A 69 -29.84 14.39 -0.11
CA LYS A 69 -30.54 13.73 0.97
C LYS A 69 -30.91 12.30 0.55
N ASN A 70 -30.54 11.31 1.36
CA ASN A 70 -30.81 9.89 1.13
C ASN A 70 -30.34 9.42 -0.27
N PRO A 71 -29.05 9.52 -0.60
CA PRO A 71 -28.53 9.07 -1.89
C PRO A 71 -28.74 7.55 -2.04
N ILE A 72 -28.98 7.12 -3.26
CA ILE A 72 -28.97 5.72 -3.67
C ILE A 72 -27.64 5.43 -4.38
N SER A 73 -27.10 4.23 -4.17
CA SER A 73 -25.92 3.75 -4.91
C SER A 73 -26.35 2.83 -6.04
N MET A 74 -25.68 2.94 -7.18
CA MET A 74 -25.84 2.05 -8.34
C MET A 74 -24.50 1.96 -9.09
N SER A 75 -24.41 1.08 -10.08
CA SER A 75 -23.24 1.08 -10.96
C SER A 75 -23.27 2.27 -11.93
N LEU A 76 -22.10 2.68 -12.40
CA LEU A 76 -22.01 3.73 -13.43
C LEU A 76 -22.76 3.34 -14.72
N GLY A 77 -22.72 2.05 -15.08
CA GLY A 77 -23.45 1.51 -16.22
C GLY A 77 -24.95 1.68 -16.06
N GLU A 78 -25.52 1.37 -14.90
CA GLU A 78 -26.95 1.58 -14.58
C GLU A 78 -27.30 3.05 -14.63
N ALA A 79 -26.52 3.91 -13.97
CA ALA A 79 -26.78 5.33 -13.98
C ALA A 79 -26.82 5.93 -15.40
N ARG A 80 -25.91 5.52 -16.27
CA ARG A 80 -25.89 5.94 -17.68
C ARG A 80 -27.06 5.36 -18.48
N SER A 81 -27.45 4.11 -18.25
CA SER A 81 -28.62 3.49 -18.90
C SER A 81 -29.94 4.15 -18.53
N GLU A 82 -30.02 4.72 -17.32
CA GLU A 82 -31.14 5.55 -16.87
C GLU A 82 -31.10 7.00 -17.43
N GLY A 83 -30.11 7.33 -18.27
CA GLY A 83 -29.95 8.66 -18.85
C GLY A 83 -29.42 9.70 -17.88
N ARG A 84 -28.82 9.28 -16.76
CA ARG A 84 -28.22 10.23 -15.81
C ARG A 84 -26.91 10.78 -16.37
N THR A 85 -26.70 12.07 -16.18
CA THR A 85 -25.51 12.79 -16.62
C THR A 85 -24.52 12.99 -15.46
N PRO A 86 -23.22 13.18 -15.73
CA PRO A 86 -22.24 13.42 -14.69
C PRO A 86 -22.50 14.74 -13.95
N CYS A 87 -22.22 14.74 -12.65
CA CYS A 87 -22.23 15.97 -11.85
C CYS A 87 -20.97 16.79 -12.13
N SER A 88 -21.14 18.04 -12.52
CA SER A 88 -20.03 18.96 -12.82
C SER A 88 -19.12 19.28 -11.61
N ASN A 89 -19.57 19.01 -10.38
CA ASN A 89 -18.81 19.32 -9.18
C ASN A 89 -17.92 18.16 -8.69
N CYS A 90 -18.27 16.92 -9.03
CA CYS A 90 -17.51 15.75 -8.54
C CYS A 90 -17.25 14.68 -9.61
N VAL A 91 -17.80 14.84 -10.81
CA VAL A 91 -17.54 13.99 -11.98
C VAL A 91 -16.98 14.89 -13.07
N HIS A 92 -15.68 14.88 -13.21
CA HIS A 92 -14.97 15.74 -14.16
C HIS A 92 -14.61 15.02 -15.47
N ASP A 93 -15.29 13.93 -15.80
CA ASP A 93 -15.13 13.21 -17.06
C ASP A 93 -15.75 14.00 -18.21
N THR A 94 -15.12 15.11 -18.60
CA THR A 94 -15.57 15.95 -19.72
C THR A 94 -14.83 15.62 -21.01
N SER A 95 -14.70 14.36 -21.40
CA SER A 95 -14.34 14.07 -22.78
C SER A 95 -15.60 13.70 -23.55
N GLU A 96 -16.12 14.64 -24.33
CA GLU A 96 -17.14 14.39 -25.36
C GLU A 96 -16.61 13.52 -26.52
N ASN A 97 -15.34 13.11 -26.46
CA ASN A 97 -14.73 12.22 -27.43
C ASN A 97 -14.58 10.82 -26.82
N PRO A 98 -15.37 9.81 -27.27
CA PRO A 98 -15.29 8.44 -26.76
C PRO A 98 -13.94 7.76 -27.02
N ASP A 99 -13.09 8.32 -27.89
CA ASP A 99 -11.78 7.78 -28.26
C ASP A 99 -10.61 8.38 -27.42
N VAL A 100 -10.88 9.37 -26.56
CA VAL A 100 -9.88 9.94 -25.66
C VAL A 100 -10.13 9.38 -24.25
N PRO A 101 -9.18 8.62 -23.66
CA PRO A 101 -9.31 8.20 -22.28
C PRO A 101 -9.51 9.44 -21.39
N PRO A 102 -10.46 9.41 -20.44
CA PRO A 102 -10.70 10.56 -19.57
C PRO A 102 -9.39 10.91 -18.84
N THR A 103 -8.97 12.16 -18.96
CA THR A 103 -7.85 12.65 -18.16
C THR A 103 -8.26 12.54 -16.70
N PRO A 104 -7.48 11.84 -15.83
CA PRO A 104 -7.81 11.76 -14.42
C PRO A 104 -8.01 13.14 -13.84
N SER A 105 -9.17 13.42 -13.26
CA SER A 105 -9.39 14.65 -12.52
C SER A 105 -8.67 14.52 -11.17
N TYR A 106 -7.60 15.26 -11.00
CA TYR A 106 -6.87 15.31 -9.75
C TYR A 106 -7.58 16.25 -8.77
N HIS A 107 -7.93 15.72 -7.60
CA HIS A 107 -8.56 16.52 -6.54
C HIS A 107 -7.61 17.59 -5.97
N PHE A 108 -6.31 17.31 -6.01
CA PHE A 108 -5.29 18.17 -5.42
C PHE A 108 -4.71 19.13 -6.44
N SER A 109 -4.65 20.42 -6.09
CA SER A 109 -4.18 21.50 -6.97
C SER A 109 -2.70 21.39 -7.34
N ASP A 110 -1.91 20.68 -6.54
CA ASP A 110 -0.48 20.44 -6.73
C ASP A 110 -0.17 19.07 -7.37
N VAL A 111 -1.19 18.32 -7.80
CA VAL A 111 -1.04 17.02 -8.46
C VAL A 111 -1.58 17.08 -9.88
N ASN A 112 -0.77 16.62 -10.84
CA ASN A 112 -1.12 16.54 -12.25
C ASN A 112 -0.50 15.27 -12.87
N PRO A 113 -0.78 14.91 -14.13
CA PRO A 113 -0.28 13.69 -14.75
C PRO A 113 1.25 13.53 -14.76
N SER A 114 2.01 14.62 -14.64
CA SER A 114 3.48 14.57 -14.57
C SER A 114 4.03 14.50 -13.14
N THR A 115 3.17 14.63 -12.14
CA THR A 115 3.58 14.48 -10.72
C THR A 115 4.01 13.04 -10.47
N PRO A 116 5.19 12.80 -9.87
CA PRO A 116 5.57 11.45 -9.49
C PRO A 116 4.50 10.80 -8.60
N HIS A 117 4.14 9.55 -8.91
CA HIS A 117 3.11 8.80 -8.17
C HIS A 117 1.70 9.43 -8.22
N ALA A 118 1.38 10.18 -9.28
CA ALA A 118 0.08 10.84 -9.42
C ALA A 118 -1.11 9.86 -9.31
N GLU A 119 -1.00 8.69 -9.94
CA GLU A 119 -2.03 7.64 -9.88
C GLU A 119 -2.14 7.02 -8.47
N ASP A 120 -1.02 6.84 -7.78
CA ASP A 120 -0.99 6.34 -6.40
C ASP A 120 -1.63 7.35 -5.43
N ILE A 121 -1.38 8.64 -5.65
CA ILE A 121 -1.99 9.74 -4.89
C ILE A 121 -3.50 9.80 -5.15
N LEU A 122 -3.92 9.68 -6.41
CA LEU A 122 -5.32 9.63 -6.78
C LEU A 122 -6.04 8.45 -6.12
N TRP A 123 -5.40 7.27 -6.09
CA TRP A 123 -5.93 6.09 -5.43
C TRP A 123 -6.14 6.34 -3.92
N LEU A 124 -5.17 6.95 -3.21
CA LEU A 124 -5.33 7.29 -1.79
C LEU A 124 -6.54 8.19 -1.51
N TYR A 125 -6.78 9.15 -2.42
CA TYR A 125 -7.95 10.03 -2.33
C TYR A 125 -9.25 9.26 -2.56
N GLN A 126 -9.30 8.45 -3.62
CA GLN A 126 -10.50 7.70 -4.01
C GLN A 126 -10.98 6.72 -2.94
N ILE A 127 -10.07 6.11 -2.19
CA ILE A 127 -10.41 5.19 -1.09
C ILE A 127 -10.48 5.88 0.27
N GLY A 128 -10.41 7.22 0.31
CA GLY A 128 -10.62 8.02 1.52
C GLY A 128 -9.47 7.99 2.53
N ILE A 129 -8.27 7.53 2.15
CA ILE A 129 -7.10 7.51 3.06
C ILE A 129 -6.54 8.92 3.24
N SER A 130 -6.47 9.70 2.17
CA SER A 130 -5.97 11.09 2.23
C SER A 130 -6.97 12.05 1.59
N THR A 131 -7.34 13.10 2.33
CA THR A 131 -8.13 14.23 1.84
C THR A 131 -7.26 15.44 1.49
N GLY A 132 -5.95 15.37 1.75
CA GLY A 132 -5.03 16.49 1.57
C GLY A 132 -5.18 17.57 2.64
N TRP A 133 -4.67 18.75 2.33
CA TRP A 133 -4.83 19.97 3.13
C TRP A 133 -5.81 20.91 2.46
N ASP A 134 -6.73 21.45 3.25
CA ASP A 134 -7.61 22.52 2.83
C ASP A 134 -6.80 23.85 2.80
N GLU A 135 -6.59 24.38 1.60
CA GLU A 135 -5.93 25.68 1.36
C GLU A 135 -6.93 26.83 1.39
N GLY A 136 -8.19 26.54 1.68
CA GLY A 136 -9.31 27.48 1.62
C GLY A 136 -10.00 27.54 0.25
N ASN A 137 -11.20 28.10 0.25
CA ASN A 137 -12.04 28.26 -0.96
C ASN A 137 -12.28 26.95 -1.76
N GLY A 138 -12.26 25.79 -1.09
CA GLY A 138 -12.45 24.49 -1.72
C GLY A 138 -11.24 23.98 -2.51
N VAL A 139 -10.08 24.59 -2.32
CA VAL A 139 -8.82 24.16 -2.93
C VAL A 139 -8.11 23.23 -1.95
N TYR A 140 -7.69 22.08 -2.44
CA TYR A 140 -6.93 21.09 -1.66
C TYR A 140 -5.56 20.84 -2.27
N SER A 141 -4.55 20.59 -1.44
CA SER A 141 -3.21 20.18 -1.85
C SER A 141 -2.80 18.86 -1.22
N PHE A 142 -2.00 18.07 -1.92
CA PHE A 142 -1.46 16.81 -1.40
C PHE A 142 -0.12 17.00 -0.69
N ARG A 143 0.66 17.96 -1.14
CA ARG A 143 2.01 18.27 -0.64
C ARG A 143 2.93 17.04 -0.71
N GLY A 144 3.02 16.45 -1.91
CA GLY A 144 3.70 15.17 -2.17
C GLY A 144 5.15 15.10 -1.73
N MET A 145 5.87 16.23 -1.76
CA MET A 145 7.27 16.32 -1.36
C MET A 145 7.50 16.51 0.15
N ASP A 146 6.45 16.74 0.93
CA ASP A 146 6.58 16.83 2.38
C ASP A 146 6.90 15.46 2.98
N SER A 147 7.68 15.45 4.06
CA SER A 147 7.96 14.24 4.80
C SER A 147 6.76 13.83 5.65
N VAL A 148 6.43 12.54 5.63
CA VAL A 148 5.34 11.99 6.47
C VAL A 148 5.74 12.06 7.93
N LYS A 149 4.89 12.65 8.76
CA LYS A 149 5.04 12.62 10.22
C LYS A 149 4.51 11.30 10.78
N ARG A 150 5.07 10.85 11.89
CA ARG A 150 4.67 9.57 12.49
C ARG A 150 3.21 9.57 12.94
N GLN A 151 2.70 10.69 13.45
CA GLN A 151 1.28 10.83 13.81
C GLN A 151 0.36 10.75 12.57
N ASP A 152 0.77 11.33 11.42
CA ASP A 152 0.02 11.25 10.18
C ASP A 152 0.07 9.83 9.60
N MET A 153 1.21 9.14 9.75
CA MET A 153 1.34 7.73 9.39
C MET A 153 0.34 6.87 10.17
N ALA A 154 0.14 7.15 11.46
CA ALA A 154 -0.86 6.43 12.26
C ALA A 154 -2.26 6.54 11.65
N ALA A 155 -2.65 7.75 11.24
CA ALA A 155 -3.94 7.97 10.59
C ALA A 155 -4.06 7.23 9.23
N PHE A 156 -2.99 7.24 8.44
CA PHE A 156 -2.97 6.53 7.16
C PHE A 156 -3.10 5.02 7.33
N LEU A 157 -2.35 4.43 8.25
CA LEU A 157 -2.40 2.99 8.51
C LEU A 157 -3.74 2.55 9.10
N TYR A 158 -4.33 3.35 10.00
CA TYR A 158 -5.67 3.09 10.56
C TYR A 158 -6.74 3.07 9.47
N ARG A 159 -6.72 4.06 8.57
CA ARG A 159 -7.66 4.11 7.44
C ARG A 159 -7.41 2.99 6.44
N LEU A 160 -6.14 2.68 6.17
CA LEU A 160 -5.76 1.57 5.28
C LEU A 160 -6.22 0.22 5.82
N ALA A 161 -6.27 0.05 7.15
CA ALA A 161 -6.84 -1.12 7.82
C ALA A 161 -8.39 -1.15 7.78
N GLY A 162 -9.03 -0.24 7.05
CA GLY A 162 -10.49 -0.14 6.99
C GLY A 162 -11.13 0.59 8.16
N SER A 163 -10.36 1.40 8.90
CA SER A 163 -10.84 2.14 10.09
C SER A 163 -11.55 1.21 11.10
N PRO A 164 -10.86 0.22 11.65
CA PRO A 164 -11.46 -0.80 12.51
C PRO A 164 -12.21 -0.17 13.69
N ASP A 165 -13.26 -0.85 14.15
CA ASP A 165 -13.95 -0.42 15.36
C ASP A 165 -13.02 -0.55 16.57
N PHE A 166 -12.53 0.60 17.04
CA PHE A 166 -11.58 0.71 18.12
C PHE A 166 -12.00 1.81 19.09
N SER A 167 -12.18 1.43 20.34
CA SER A 167 -12.52 2.36 21.42
C SER A 167 -11.36 2.54 22.38
N ILE A 168 -11.09 3.80 22.72
CA ILE A 168 -10.12 4.12 23.75
C ILE A 168 -10.77 3.89 25.12
N THR A 169 -10.09 3.09 25.95
CA THR A 169 -10.47 2.79 27.32
C THR A 169 -9.40 3.25 28.26
N SER A 170 -9.71 3.41 29.56
CA SER A 170 -8.69 3.75 30.56
C SER A 170 -7.54 2.75 30.63
N ASN A 171 -7.77 1.50 30.20
CA ASN A 171 -6.74 0.46 30.18
C ASN A 171 -5.76 0.60 29.02
N ASN A 172 -6.17 1.19 27.89
CA ASN A 172 -5.31 1.35 26.72
C ASN A 172 -4.83 2.80 26.51
N ALA A 173 -5.48 3.80 27.11
CA ALA A 173 -5.13 5.21 26.93
C ALA A 173 -3.84 5.64 27.67
N SER A 174 -3.63 5.13 28.89
CA SER A 174 -2.59 5.64 29.80
C SER A 174 -1.28 4.87 29.78
N CYS A 175 -1.18 3.81 28.96
CA CYS A 175 -0.12 2.80 29.13
C CYS A 175 0.95 2.79 28.05
N PHE A 176 0.81 3.54 26.96
CA PHE A 176 1.70 3.34 25.82
C PHE A 176 2.81 4.38 25.70
N PHE A 177 2.47 5.68 25.66
CA PHE A 177 3.44 6.73 25.33
C PHE A 177 3.28 7.94 26.26
N SER A 178 4.38 8.40 26.84
CA SER A 178 4.40 9.56 27.74
C SER A 178 4.23 10.91 27.03
N ASP A 179 4.41 10.95 25.71
CA ASP A 179 4.30 12.13 24.85
C ASP A 179 3.00 12.17 24.03
N VAL A 180 2.02 11.34 24.37
CA VAL A 180 0.74 11.22 23.64
C VAL A 180 -0.42 11.34 24.63
N ASP A 181 -1.30 12.30 24.37
CA ASP A 181 -2.52 12.54 25.14
C ASP A 181 -3.70 12.87 24.19
N GLU A 182 -4.87 13.12 24.77
CA GLU A 182 -6.11 13.40 24.02
C GLU A 182 -6.03 14.62 23.10
N SER A 183 -5.11 15.56 23.36
CA SER A 183 -4.88 16.73 22.51
C SER A 183 -3.94 16.45 21.33
N THR A 184 -3.25 15.31 21.35
CA THR A 184 -2.31 14.91 20.29
C THR A 184 -3.09 14.64 19.00
N PRO A 185 -2.72 15.24 17.86
CA PRO A 185 -3.33 14.91 16.58
C PRO A 185 -3.25 13.41 16.30
N HIS A 186 -4.35 12.83 15.84
CA HIS A 186 -4.46 11.39 15.58
C HIS A 186 -4.27 10.49 16.81
N TYR A 187 -4.65 11.01 17.98
CA TYR A 187 -4.56 10.29 19.25
C TYR A 187 -5.14 8.87 19.17
N LYS A 188 -6.37 8.73 18.66
CA LYS A 188 -7.05 7.44 18.52
C LYS A 188 -6.24 6.45 17.67
N GLU A 189 -5.75 6.92 16.54
CA GLU A 189 -4.99 6.11 15.59
C GLU A 189 -3.62 5.69 16.16
N ILE A 190 -2.97 6.58 16.93
CA ILE A 190 -1.71 6.27 17.62
C ILE A 190 -1.94 5.19 18.68
N ILE A 191 -2.98 5.30 19.49
CA ILE A 191 -3.31 4.30 20.51
C ILE A 191 -3.68 2.97 19.87
N TRP A 192 -4.40 3.00 18.73
CA TRP A 192 -4.70 1.79 17.96
C TRP A 192 -3.42 1.12 17.44
N LEU A 193 -2.46 1.87 16.86
CA LEU A 193 -1.18 1.31 16.42
C LEU A 193 -0.42 0.62 17.54
N ALA A 194 -0.45 1.19 18.75
CA ALA A 194 0.19 0.59 19.91
C ALA A 194 -0.54 -0.69 20.35
N SER A 195 -1.86 -0.64 20.43
CA SER A 195 -2.71 -1.76 20.86
C SER A 195 -2.66 -2.94 19.89
N SER A 196 -2.53 -2.68 18.59
CA SER A 196 -2.42 -3.69 17.54
C SER A 196 -0.99 -4.25 17.37
N GLY A 197 -0.01 -3.71 18.10
CA GLY A 197 1.40 -4.12 18.00
C GLY A 197 2.13 -3.60 16.75
N ILE A 198 1.49 -2.76 15.95
CA ILE A 198 2.11 -2.18 14.74
C ILE A 198 3.23 -1.20 15.12
N SER A 199 3.05 -0.44 16.21
CA SER A 199 4.07 0.46 16.74
C SER A 199 4.33 0.19 18.22
N SER A 200 5.60 0.07 18.60
CA SER A 200 6.00 0.00 20.02
C SER A 200 6.60 1.31 20.53
N GLY A 201 6.80 2.33 19.67
CA GLY A 201 7.48 3.57 20.02
C GLY A 201 8.96 3.36 20.35
N TRP A 202 9.51 4.29 21.12
CA TRP A 202 10.87 4.22 21.65
C TRP A 202 10.87 4.05 23.16
N THR A 203 11.83 3.33 23.67
CA THR A 203 12.12 3.31 25.12
C THR A 203 13.20 4.35 25.39
N GLU A 204 12.87 5.33 26.22
CA GLU A 204 13.77 6.39 26.62
C GLU A 204 14.73 5.92 27.73
N ALA A 205 15.74 6.73 28.02
CA ALA A 205 16.76 6.38 29.04
C ALA A 205 16.20 6.20 30.45
N ASP A 206 15.08 6.85 30.76
CA ASP A 206 14.36 6.75 32.02
C ASP A 206 13.38 5.55 32.07
N GLY A 207 13.31 4.76 31.00
CA GLY A 207 12.41 3.61 30.86
C GLY A 207 11.00 3.98 30.38
N SER A 208 10.69 5.28 30.20
CA SER A 208 9.43 5.72 29.60
C SER A 208 9.37 5.35 28.11
N ARG A 209 8.17 5.35 27.56
CA ARG A 209 7.97 5.11 26.11
C ARG A 209 7.42 6.36 25.47
N THR A 210 7.93 6.69 24.29
CA THR A 210 7.48 7.83 23.47
C THR A 210 7.08 7.37 22.09
N PHE A 211 6.12 8.07 21.50
CA PHE A 211 5.71 7.86 20.10
C PHE A 211 6.47 8.76 19.13
N ARG A 212 6.85 9.95 19.59
CA ARG A 212 7.54 10.98 18.80
C ARG A 212 6.75 11.35 17.54
N GLY A 213 5.48 11.72 17.72
CA GLY A 213 4.51 11.94 16.65
C GLY A 213 4.94 12.92 15.57
N MET A 214 5.72 13.96 15.94
CA MET A 214 6.21 14.99 15.02
C MET A 214 7.47 14.60 14.25
N ASP A 215 8.13 13.48 14.59
CA ASP A 215 9.29 13.02 13.85
C ASP A 215 8.88 12.52 12.47
N SER A 216 9.77 12.70 11.50
CA SER A 216 9.57 12.16 10.16
C SER A 216 9.81 10.64 10.13
N VAL A 217 8.92 9.91 9.49
CA VAL A 217 9.06 8.46 9.29
C VAL A 217 10.26 8.19 8.40
N LYS A 218 11.16 7.31 8.85
CA LYS A 218 12.27 6.80 8.04
C LYS A 218 11.78 5.68 7.13
N ARG A 219 12.43 5.48 6.00
CA ARG A 219 12.04 4.45 5.02
C ARG A 219 12.12 3.04 5.61
N GLN A 220 13.12 2.76 6.44
CA GLN A 220 13.21 1.47 7.15
C GLN A 220 12.07 1.30 8.19
N ASP A 221 11.65 2.36 8.87
CA ASP A 221 10.53 2.34 9.81
C ASP A 221 9.20 2.17 9.07
N MET A 222 9.07 2.78 7.88
CA MET A 222 7.93 2.56 6.99
C MET A 222 7.80 1.08 6.63
N ALA A 223 8.92 0.42 6.29
CA ALA A 223 8.91 -1.01 5.98
C ALA A 223 8.34 -1.82 7.16
N ALA A 224 8.77 -1.49 8.38
CA ALA A 224 8.27 -2.16 9.59
C ALA A 224 6.76 -1.91 9.80
N PHE A 225 6.29 -0.69 9.62
CA PHE A 225 4.87 -0.37 9.75
C PHE A 225 4.00 -1.14 8.74
N LEU A 226 4.39 -1.15 7.47
CA LEU A 226 3.64 -1.82 6.42
C LEU A 226 3.64 -3.33 6.57
N ASN A 227 4.77 -3.94 6.92
CA ASN A 227 4.85 -5.37 7.19
C ASN A 227 3.96 -5.77 8.38
N ARG A 228 4.05 -5.04 9.51
CA ARG A 228 3.23 -5.33 10.69
C ARG A 228 1.75 -5.12 10.44
N LEU A 229 1.37 -4.12 9.62
CA LEU A 229 0.00 -3.95 9.17
C LEU A 229 -0.47 -5.16 8.35
N SER A 230 0.32 -5.63 7.40
CA SER A 230 0.02 -6.82 6.60
C SER A 230 -0.17 -8.07 7.48
N VAL A 231 0.70 -8.25 8.48
CA VAL A 231 0.55 -9.34 9.47
C VAL A 231 -0.74 -9.18 10.30
N TYR A 232 -1.06 -7.96 10.74
CA TYR A 232 -2.30 -7.67 11.46
C TYR A 232 -3.55 -8.01 10.64
N LEU A 233 -3.49 -7.80 9.33
CA LEU A 233 -4.57 -8.11 8.38
C LEU A 233 -4.61 -9.59 7.97
N GLY A 234 -3.72 -10.43 8.48
CA GLY A 234 -3.74 -11.87 8.26
C GLY A 234 -2.82 -12.37 7.14
N HIS A 235 -1.87 -11.55 6.69
CA HIS A 235 -0.89 -11.88 5.65
C HIS A 235 0.54 -12.01 6.21
N PRO A 236 0.83 -13.00 7.07
CA PRO A 236 2.16 -13.18 7.64
C PRO A 236 3.16 -13.62 6.57
N TYR A 237 4.39 -13.16 6.69
CA TYR A 237 5.51 -13.55 5.83
C TYR A 237 6.64 -14.14 6.67
N TYR A 238 7.10 -15.32 6.29
CA TYR A 238 8.15 -16.08 7.02
C TYR A 238 9.43 -16.30 6.20
N GLY A 239 9.50 -15.75 4.99
CA GLY A 239 10.65 -15.92 4.11
C GLY A 239 11.79 -14.95 4.41
N GLU A 240 13.02 -15.37 4.09
CA GLU A 240 14.14 -14.44 3.95
C GLU A 240 14.25 -14.09 2.47
N GLY A 241 13.83 -12.88 2.09
CA GLY A 241 13.93 -12.40 0.71
C GLY A 241 15.38 -12.25 0.25
N VAL A 242 15.61 -12.32 -1.06
CA VAL A 242 16.89 -11.94 -1.65
C VAL A 242 17.14 -10.45 -1.37
N ASN A 243 18.34 -10.12 -0.89
CA ASN A 243 18.72 -8.73 -0.67
C ASN A 243 19.27 -8.09 -1.96
N PRO A 244 18.54 -7.19 -2.63
CA PRO A 244 19.03 -6.49 -3.80
C PRO A 244 19.80 -5.20 -3.46
N PHE A 245 19.85 -4.78 -2.18
CA PHE A 245 20.35 -3.48 -1.75
C PHE A 245 21.71 -3.60 -1.10
N ILE A 246 22.68 -2.83 -1.57
CA ILE A 246 24.05 -2.86 -1.03
C ILE A 246 24.18 -2.17 0.34
N ASP A 247 23.24 -1.25 0.66
CA ASP A 247 23.20 -0.49 1.90
C ASP A 247 22.33 -1.14 2.99
N VAL A 248 21.79 -2.34 2.73
CA VAL A 248 21.02 -3.14 3.70
C VAL A 248 21.88 -4.31 4.14
N VAL A 249 22.53 -4.18 5.29
CA VAL A 249 23.45 -5.17 5.86
C VAL A 249 22.79 -5.94 7.02
N ALA A 250 23.48 -6.90 7.60
CA ALA A 250 22.92 -7.82 8.60
C ALA A 250 22.33 -7.10 9.83
N ASP A 251 22.94 -6.01 10.26
CA ASP A 251 22.55 -5.21 11.43
C ASP A 251 21.70 -3.98 11.07
N THR A 252 21.28 -3.84 9.79
CA THR A 252 20.36 -2.77 9.39
C THR A 252 19.03 -2.93 10.15
N PRO A 253 18.55 -1.89 10.86
CA PRO A 253 17.25 -1.94 11.51
C PRO A 253 16.14 -2.27 10.52
N HIS A 254 15.22 -3.14 10.92
CA HIS A 254 14.10 -3.57 10.08
C HIS A 254 14.53 -4.22 8.73
N ARG A 255 15.73 -4.85 8.72
CA ARG A 255 16.24 -5.53 7.52
C ARG A 255 15.22 -6.52 6.94
N HIS A 256 14.61 -7.33 7.78
CA HIS A 256 13.62 -8.33 7.34
C HIS A 256 12.43 -7.67 6.63
N GLU A 257 11.90 -6.61 7.19
CA GLU A 257 10.75 -5.89 6.64
C GLU A 257 11.12 -5.11 5.35
N VAL A 258 12.37 -4.62 5.27
CA VAL A 258 12.90 -4.00 4.03
C VAL A 258 12.99 -5.05 2.91
N LEU A 259 13.49 -6.25 3.19
CA LEU A 259 13.56 -7.33 2.22
C LEU A 259 12.17 -7.83 1.81
N TRP A 260 11.22 -7.86 2.76
CA TRP A 260 9.82 -8.15 2.48
C TRP A 260 9.22 -7.15 1.48
N LEU A 261 9.43 -5.83 1.65
CA LEU A 261 8.99 -4.83 0.66
C LEU A 261 9.53 -5.09 -0.74
N SER A 262 10.80 -5.52 -0.82
CA SER A 262 11.44 -5.84 -2.10
C SER A 262 10.88 -7.11 -2.71
N GLN A 263 10.66 -8.14 -1.90
CA GLN A 263 10.12 -9.44 -2.34
C GLN A 263 8.73 -9.31 -2.95
N TYR A 264 7.89 -8.46 -2.39
CA TYR A 264 6.56 -8.16 -2.91
C TYR A 264 6.54 -7.00 -3.92
N GLU A 265 7.71 -6.56 -4.39
CA GLU A 265 7.86 -5.47 -5.38
C GLU A 265 7.17 -4.16 -4.96
N ILE A 266 6.99 -3.95 -3.65
CA ILE A 266 6.46 -2.70 -3.10
C ILE A 266 7.51 -1.60 -3.22
N THR A 267 8.79 -1.96 -3.07
CA THR A 267 9.94 -1.08 -3.33
C THR A 267 10.93 -1.71 -4.31
N GLN A 268 11.54 -0.87 -5.13
CA GLN A 268 12.65 -1.25 -5.98
C GLN A 268 13.96 -0.57 -5.56
N GLY A 269 13.90 0.35 -4.58
CA GLY A 269 15.02 1.20 -4.20
C GLY A 269 15.43 2.17 -5.30
N TRP A 270 16.68 2.59 -5.25
CA TRP A 270 17.32 3.44 -6.28
C TRP A 270 18.41 2.70 -7.00
N ILE A 271 18.57 2.98 -8.28
CA ILE A 271 19.70 2.53 -9.06
C ILE A 271 20.74 3.67 -9.02
N GLU A 272 21.89 3.41 -8.45
CA GLU A 272 22.98 4.34 -8.35
C GLU A 272 23.74 4.46 -9.69
N ALA A 273 24.62 5.45 -9.82
CA ALA A 273 25.35 5.71 -11.06
C ALA A 273 26.27 4.53 -11.49
N ASP A 274 26.68 3.71 -10.55
CA ASP A 274 27.48 2.49 -10.79
C ASP A 274 26.64 1.24 -11.08
N GLY A 275 25.31 1.39 -11.16
CA GLY A 275 24.35 0.30 -11.40
C GLY A 275 23.98 -0.49 -10.15
N THR A 276 24.54 -0.21 -8.99
CA THR A 276 24.14 -0.83 -7.73
C THR A 276 22.77 -0.34 -7.27
N ARG A 277 22.14 -1.09 -6.35
CA ARG A 277 20.86 -0.68 -5.76
C ARG A 277 21.02 -0.33 -4.30
N THR A 278 20.34 0.75 -3.88
CA THR A 278 20.26 1.18 -2.49
C THR A 278 18.80 1.30 -2.04
N PHE A 279 18.54 1.05 -0.77
CA PHE A 279 17.23 1.27 -0.15
C PHE A 279 17.12 2.65 0.50
N ARG A 280 18.23 3.19 0.96
CA ARG A 280 18.32 4.49 1.65
C ARG A 280 17.41 4.53 2.88
N GLY A 281 17.56 3.54 3.77
CA GLY A 281 16.68 3.30 4.91
C GLY A 281 16.52 4.48 5.86
N MET A 282 17.54 5.33 6.01
CA MET A 282 17.54 6.50 6.89
C MET A 282 16.91 7.76 6.27
N ASP A 283 16.60 7.75 4.98
CA ASP A 283 15.92 8.88 4.36
C ASP A 283 14.46 8.97 4.87
N SER A 284 13.96 10.20 4.97
CA SER A 284 12.57 10.43 5.33
C SER A 284 11.64 10.10 4.17
N VAL A 285 10.55 9.39 4.45
CA VAL A 285 9.53 9.05 3.46
C VAL A 285 8.79 10.31 3.03
N LYS A 286 8.70 10.53 1.72
CA LYS A 286 7.86 11.57 1.14
C LYS A 286 6.41 11.07 1.03
N ARG A 287 5.45 11.97 1.12
CA ARG A 287 4.03 11.63 1.05
C ARG A 287 3.65 10.94 -0.27
N GLN A 288 4.23 11.38 -1.39
CA GLN A 288 4.03 10.73 -2.69
C GLN A 288 4.60 9.30 -2.73
N ASP A 289 5.76 9.06 -2.10
CA ASP A 289 6.36 7.72 -2.03
C ASP A 289 5.55 6.79 -1.12
N MET A 290 5.02 7.33 -0.01
CA MET A 290 4.09 6.60 0.85
C MET A 290 2.83 6.17 0.09
N ALA A 291 2.26 7.06 -0.75
CA ALA A 291 1.11 6.72 -1.59
C ALA A 291 1.42 5.51 -2.48
N ALA A 292 2.61 5.50 -3.12
CA ALA A 292 3.03 4.39 -3.95
C ALA A 292 3.20 3.08 -3.16
N PHE A 293 3.77 3.13 -1.97
CA PHE A 293 3.92 1.93 -1.13
C PHE A 293 2.55 1.34 -0.75
N MET A 294 1.62 2.16 -0.29
CA MET A 294 0.29 1.71 0.12
C MET A 294 -0.53 1.16 -1.05
N HIS A 295 -0.50 1.84 -2.20
CA HIS A 295 -1.20 1.37 -3.40
C HIS A 295 -0.63 0.04 -3.89
N ARG A 296 0.70 -0.12 -3.92
CA ARG A 296 1.33 -1.38 -4.32
C ARG A 296 1.00 -2.53 -3.37
N MET A 297 0.88 -2.27 -2.05
CA MET A 297 0.40 -3.29 -1.11
C MET A 297 -1.01 -3.78 -1.46
N SER A 298 -1.91 -2.87 -1.80
CA SER A 298 -3.27 -3.21 -2.26
C SER A 298 -3.24 -4.08 -3.52
N LEU A 299 -2.40 -3.74 -4.50
CA LEU A 299 -2.25 -4.51 -5.75
C LEU A 299 -1.64 -5.91 -5.55
N ARG A 300 -1.01 -6.17 -4.39
CA ARG A 300 -0.43 -7.46 -4.00
C ARG A 300 -1.31 -8.25 -3.04
N GLU A 301 -2.54 -7.81 -2.81
CA GLU A 301 -3.50 -8.46 -1.90
C GLU A 301 -2.94 -8.64 -0.47
N LEU A 302 -2.22 -7.62 0.01
CA LEU A 302 -1.59 -7.60 1.34
C LEU A 302 -2.38 -6.74 2.36
N LEU A 303 -3.59 -6.31 1.96
CA LEU A 303 -4.51 -5.48 2.75
C LEU A 303 -5.83 -6.18 3.00
#